data_fe11dd7a0e8cd02abdf9b6fddf6d0634
#
_entry.id   fe11dd7a0e8cd02abdf9b6fddf6d0634
#
_cell.length_a   1.000
_cell.length_b   1.000
_cell.length_c   1.000
_cell.angle_alpha   90.00
_cell.angle_beta   90.00
_cell.angle_gamma   90.00
#
_symmetry.space_group_name_H-M   'P 1'
#
loop_
_entity.id
_entity.type
_entity.pdbx_description
1 polymer ?
#
loop_
_entity_poly.entity_id
_entity_poly.type
_entity_poly.pdbx_seq_one_letter_code
_entity_poly.pdbx_strand_id
1 'polypeptide(L)'
;MLKLQRVIAASVLMLTGVLLSACGDKELAYREQSVYEIYSQAVVHLENGRYEQAALFFDEVERQHPYSVWATKAKLMSAYSYYHDGKYDESVTRLDRFIQVHPGNRDIAYAYYLKSLNFYEQIADVRRDQEYTVKALDALQDVVTRFPATPYGRDARLKLDLTRDHLAGKEMMIGRFYENNRHYLAAINRFKNVVNTYSTTSHVPEALYRLTESFTALGLKEEAQKSAAVLGFNFPQDQWYRDAYALMGGNATVIVRDQPAPPPAQQ
;
A
#
# COMPACT_ATOMS: atom_id res chain seq x y z
N MET A 1 16.68 -61.17 7.54
CA MET A 1 15.87 -60.06 6.95
C MET A 1 14.97 -59.35 7.96
N LEU A 2 14.24 -60.05 8.87
CA LEU A 2 13.33 -59.41 9.82
C LEU A 2 14.01 -58.43 10.85
N LYS A 3 15.24 -58.70 11.26
CA LYS A 3 15.95 -57.82 12.21
C LYS A 3 16.40 -56.49 11.58
N LEU A 4 16.75 -56.50 10.30
CA LEU A 4 17.17 -55.33 9.54
C LEU A 4 15.98 -54.39 9.28
N GLN A 5 14.79 -54.95 8.96
CA GLN A 5 13.56 -54.15 8.80
C GLN A 5 13.09 -53.47 10.09
N ARG A 6 13.28 -54.12 11.25
CA ARG A 6 12.92 -53.51 12.57
C ARG A 6 13.85 -52.35 12.96
N VAL A 7 15.14 -52.45 12.60
CA VAL A 7 16.10 -51.35 12.85
C VAL A 7 15.80 -50.16 11.93
N ILE A 8 15.49 -50.40 10.65
CA ILE A 8 15.14 -49.32 9.71
C ILE A 8 13.81 -48.63 10.14
N ALA A 9 12.81 -49.40 10.56
CA ALA A 9 11.53 -48.85 11.02
C ALA A 9 11.69 -48.02 12.30
N ALA A 10 12.54 -48.45 13.25
CA ALA A 10 12.83 -47.70 14.46
C ALA A 10 13.62 -46.39 14.17
N SER A 11 14.53 -46.38 13.20
CA SER A 11 15.30 -45.20 12.80
C SER A 11 14.43 -44.18 12.07
N VAL A 12 13.47 -44.62 11.24
CA VAL A 12 12.52 -43.73 10.57
C VAL A 12 11.54 -43.13 11.56
N LEU A 13 11.10 -43.87 12.57
CA LEU A 13 10.22 -43.36 13.62
C LEU A 13 10.91 -42.31 14.53
N MET A 14 12.22 -42.44 14.79
CA MET A 14 12.98 -41.42 15.52
C MET A 14 13.22 -40.17 14.68
N LEU A 15 13.41 -40.28 13.36
CA LEU A 15 13.66 -39.13 12.49
C LEU A 15 12.40 -38.29 12.28
N THR A 16 11.20 -38.91 12.27
CA THR A 16 9.91 -38.18 12.17
C THR A 16 9.53 -37.46 13.47
N GLY A 17 9.99 -37.90 14.65
CA GLY A 17 9.75 -37.24 15.93
C GLY A 17 10.51 -35.92 16.10
N VAL A 18 11.63 -35.71 15.41
CA VAL A 18 12.44 -34.48 15.51
C VAL A 18 11.89 -33.33 14.65
N LEU A 19 11.07 -33.62 13.63
CA LEU A 19 10.52 -32.58 12.73
C LEU A 19 9.24 -31.92 13.24
N LEU A 20 8.64 -32.37 14.32
CA LEU A 20 7.40 -31.84 14.90
C LEU A 20 7.62 -30.81 16.00
N SER A 21 8.87 -30.49 16.37
CA SER A 21 9.17 -29.55 17.47
C SER A 21 9.47 -28.11 17.02
N ALA A 22 9.20 -27.73 15.77
CA ALA A 22 9.63 -26.43 15.22
C ALA A 22 8.54 -25.34 15.16
N CYS A 23 7.34 -25.59 15.68
CA CYS A 23 6.27 -24.57 15.81
C CYS A 23 5.97 -24.34 17.29
N GLY A 24 6.95 -23.89 18.07
CA GLY A 24 6.72 -23.32 19.38
C GLY A 24 6.69 -21.80 19.22
N ASP A 25 5.60 -21.16 19.65
CA ASP A 25 5.57 -19.73 19.83
C ASP A 25 6.77 -19.32 20.67
N LYS A 26 7.55 -18.36 20.19
CA LYS A 26 8.74 -17.85 20.90
C LYS A 26 8.28 -16.92 22.03
N GLU A 27 7.62 -17.48 23.04
CA GLU A 27 7.31 -16.74 24.25
C GLU A 27 8.50 -16.69 25.18
N LEU A 28 8.69 -15.54 25.84
CA LEU A 28 9.68 -15.39 26.90
C LEU A 28 9.27 -16.25 28.10
N ALA A 29 10.25 -16.97 28.70
CA ALA A 29 10.00 -17.68 29.94
C ALA A 29 9.54 -16.70 31.03
N TYR A 30 8.44 -17.03 31.74
CA TYR A 30 7.89 -16.17 32.76
C TYR A 30 8.90 -15.94 33.89
N ARG A 31 9.25 -14.69 34.12
CA ARG A 31 9.99 -14.19 35.23
C ARG A 31 9.37 -12.88 35.66
N GLU A 32 8.89 -12.83 36.90
CA GLU A 32 8.36 -11.60 37.47
C GLU A 32 9.43 -10.51 37.54
N GLN A 33 9.17 -9.40 36.88
CA GLN A 33 10.09 -8.25 36.81
C GLN A 33 9.29 -6.95 36.95
N SER A 34 9.95 -5.88 37.35
CA SER A 34 9.33 -4.56 37.38
C SER A 34 9.07 -4.05 35.96
N VAL A 35 8.04 -3.22 35.79
CA VAL A 35 7.73 -2.56 34.53
C VAL A 35 8.96 -1.88 33.91
N TYR A 36 9.73 -1.20 34.75
CA TYR A 36 10.93 -0.48 34.31
C TYR A 36 12.00 -1.42 33.76
N GLU A 37 12.24 -2.54 34.42
CA GLU A 37 13.25 -3.53 33.99
C GLU A 37 12.87 -4.12 32.63
N ILE A 38 11.62 -4.59 32.45
CA ILE A 38 11.16 -5.18 31.20
C ILE A 38 11.21 -4.14 30.07
N TYR A 39 10.67 -2.95 30.32
CA TYR A 39 10.64 -1.88 29.32
C TYR A 39 12.05 -1.43 28.91
N SER A 40 12.98 -1.32 29.86
CA SER A 40 14.36 -0.93 29.57
C SER A 40 15.08 -2.00 28.74
N GLN A 41 14.86 -3.30 29.03
CA GLN A 41 15.39 -4.39 28.20
C GLN A 41 14.84 -4.34 26.78
N ALA A 42 13.52 -4.08 26.62
CA ALA A 42 12.91 -3.91 25.32
C ALA A 42 13.58 -2.79 24.50
N VAL A 43 13.83 -1.63 25.13
CA VAL A 43 14.51 -0.49 24.51
C VAL A 43 15.94 -0.85 24.10
N VAL A 44 16.70 -1.52 24.98
CA VAL A 44 18.07 -1.98 24.65
C VAL A 44 18.07 -2.93 23.45
N HIS A 45 17.11 -3.84 23.38
CA HIS A 45 16.97 -4.72 22.21
C HIS A 45 16.65 -3.91 20.93
N LEU A 46 15.73 -2.94 21.03
CA LEU A 46 15.34 -2.08 19.92
C LEU A 46 16.53 -1.27 19.37
N GLU A 47 17.29 -0.62 20.26
CA GLU A 47 18.46 0.19 19.89
C GLU A 47 19.58 -0.64 19.25
N ASN A 48 19.67 -1.92 19.61
CA ASN A 48 20.63 -2.86 19.00
C ASN A 48 20.08 -3.53 17.72
N GLY A 49 18.94 -3.11 17.18
CA GLY A 49 18.34 -3.69 15.98
C GLY A 49 17.79 -5.11 16.15
N ARG A 50 17.65 -5.57 17.39
CA ARG A 50 17.07 -6.89 17.71
C ARG A 50 15.57 -6.78 17.85
N TYR A 51 14.91 -6.51 16.74
CA TYR A 51 13.50 -6.09 16.69
C TYR A 51 12.54 -7.17 17.20
N GLU A 52 12.74 -8.43 16.84
CA GLU A 52 11.92 -9.54 17.34
C GLU A 52 11.99 -9.62 18.88
N GLN A 53 13.18 -9.56 19.46
CA GLN A 53 13.35 -9.59 20.89
C GLN A 53 12.74 -8.34 21.56
N ALA A 54 12.93 -7.16 20.97
CA ALA A 54 12.31 -5.95 21.46
C ALA A 54 10.77 -6.08 21.53
N ALA A 55 10.14 -6.61 20.47
CA ALA A 55 8.71 -6.84 20.42
C ALA A 55 8.23 -7.78 21.54
N LEU A 56 8.93 -8.90 21.75
CA LEU A 56 8.61 -9.85 22.83
C LEU A 56 8.70 -9.21 24.21
N PHE A 57 9.72 -8.40 24.47
CA PHE A 57 9.83 -7.69 25.75
C PHE A 57 8.77 -6.60 25.91
N PHE A 58 8.40 -5.89 24.85
CA PHE A 58 7.29 -4.94 24.91
C PHE A 58 5.95 -5.64 25.16
N ASP A 59 5.69 -6.81 24.53
CA ASP A 59 4.51 -7.62 24.79
C ASP A 59 4.49 -8.13 26.23
N GLU A 60 5.67 -8.45 26.81
CA GLU A 60 5.80 -8.87 28.21
C GLU A 60 5.42 -7.77 29.20
N VAL A 61 5.68 -6.49 28.87
CA VAL A 61 5.19 -5.35 29.66
C VAL A 61 3.65 -5.39 29.78
N GLU A 62 2.97 -5.63 28.66
CA GLU A 62 1.50 -5.74 28.69
C GLU A 62 1.03 -6.95 29.49
N ARG A 63 1.72 -8.09 29.36
CA ARG A 63 1.37 -9.33 30.02
C ARG A 63 1.50 -9.27 31.54
N GLN A 64 2.61 -8.72 32.05
CA GLN A 64 2.86 -8.63 33.48
C GLN A 64 2.18 -7.43 34.15
N HIS A 65 2.05 -6.30 33.44
CA HIS A 65 1.60 -5.02 33.98
C HIS A 65 0.54 -4.33 33.12
N PRO A 66 -0.61 -4.98 32.82
CA PRO A 66 -1.59 -4.49 31.84
C PRO A 66 -2.19 -3.13 32.19
N TYR A 67 -2.22 -2.77 33.45
CA TYR A 67 -2.77 -1.49 33.95
C TYR A 67 -1.73 -0.38 34.09
N SER A 68 -0.48 -0.64 33.77
CA SER A 68 0.57 0.34 33.82
C SER A 68 0.41 1.37 32.69
N VAL A 69 0.77 2.62 32.95
CA VAL A 69 0.87 3.68 31.92
C VAL A 69 1.89 3.31 30.82
N TRP A 70 2.87 2.48 31.15
CA TRP A 70 3.87 1.97 30.21
C TRP A 70 3.32 0.89 29.27
N ALA A 71 2.26 0.14 29.70
CA ALA A 71 1.69 -0.91 28.88
C ALA A 71 1.10 -0.36 27.57
N THR A 72 0.41 0.77 27.63
CA THR A 72 -0.14 1.41 26.43
C THR A 72 0.95 1.81 25.44
N LYS A 73 2.07 2.36 25.94
CA LYS A 73 3.20 2.72 25.09
C LYS A 73 3.92 1.46 24.57
N ALA A 74 4.08 0.44 25.41
CA ALA A 74 4.70 -0.83 25.05
C ALA A 74 3.94 -1.52 23.90
N LYS A 75 2.59 -1.52 23.90
CA LYS A 75 1.77 -2.03 22.78
C LYS A 75 2.14 -1.40 21.45
N LEU A 76 2.27 -0.07 21.42
CA LEU A 76 2.63 0.63 20.20
C LEU A 76 4.08 0.34 19.78
N MET A 77 4.99 0.24 20.77
CA MET A 77 6.40 -0.08 20.53
C MET A 77 6.62 -1.55 20.11
N SER A 78 5.78 -2.48 20.57
CA SER A 78 5.76 -3.86 20.06
C SER A 78 5.40 -3.89 18.57
N ALA A 79 4.32 -3.20 18.19
CA ALA A 79 3.92 -3.09 16.77
C ALA A 79 5.03 -2.45 15.91
N TYR A 80 5.66 -1.38 16.41
CA TYR A 80 6.80 -0.74 15.76
C TYR A 80 7.98 -1.72 15.57
N SER A 81 8.27 -2.50 16.58
CA SER A 81 9.36 -3.49 16.54
C SER A 81 9.06 -4.59 15.50
N TYR A 82 7.84 -5.12 15.44
CA TYR A 82 7.45 -6.10 14.42
C TYR A 82 7.50 -5.52 13.00
N TYR A 83 7.11 -4.25 12.82
CA TYR A 83 7.26 -3.56 11.53
C TYR A 83 8.73 -3.55 11.07
N HIS A 84 9.66 -3.19 11.96
CA HIS A 84 11.09 -3.17 11.63
C HIS A 84 11.71 -4.55 11.46
N ASP A 85 11.10 -5.59 12.04
CA ASP A 85 11.48 -6.99 11.84
C ASP A 85 10.93 -7.58 10.52
N GLY A 86 10.14 -6.80 9.77
CA GLY A 86 9.46 -7.26 8.55
C GLY A 86 8.26 -8.18 8.80
N LYS A 87 7.84 -8.32 10.05
CA LYS A 87 6.66 -9.09 10.46
C LYS A 87 5.42 -8.20 10.42
N TYR A 88 5.01 -7.90 9.19
CA TYR A 88 3.95 -6.91 8.95
C TYR A 88 2.58 -7.34 9.48
N ASP A 89 2.23 -8.61 9.39
CA ASP A 89 0.93 -9.12 9.85
C ASP A 89 0.81 -9.06 11.38
N GLU A 90 1.87 -9.39 12.10
CA GLU A 90 1.95 -9.26 13.56
C GLU A 90 1.87 -7.79 13.99
N SER A 91 2.57 -6.91 13.29
CA SER A 91 2.48 -5.46 13.52
C SER A 91 1.06 -4.95 13.33
N VAL A 92 0.40 -5.29 12.20
CA VAL A 92 -0.98 -4.87 11.91
C VAL A 92 -1.95 -5.38 12.97
N THR A 93 -1.83 -6.64 13.40
CA THR A 93 -2.69 -7.22 14.44
C THR A 93 -2.61 -6.43 15.75
N ARG A 94 -1.40 -6.00 16.16
CA ARG A 94 -1.20 -5.20 17.37
C ARG A 94 -1.71 -3.77 17.21
N LEU A 95 -1.53 -3.18 16.03
CA LEU A 95 -2.05 -1.84 15.73
C LEU A 95 -3.57 -1.81 15.71
N ASP A 96 -4.22 -2.82 15.13
CA ASP A 96 -5.68 -2.91 15.14
C ASP A 96 -6.23 -2.99 16.57
N ARG A 97 -5.61 -3.82 17.40
CA ARG A 97 -5.97 -3.90 18.82
C ARG A 97 -5.72 -2.57 19.56
N PHE A 98 -4.58 -1.91 19.29
CA PHE A 98 -4.27 -0.60 19.90
C PHE A 98 -5.31 0.46 19.51
N ILE A 99 -5.65 0.56 18.22
CA ILE A 99 -6.62 1.51 17.68
C ILE A 99 -8.01 1.27 18.28
N GLN A 100 -8.41 0.00 18.40
CA GLN A 100 -9.71 -0.37 18.95
C GLN A 100 -9.83 -0.05 20.44
N VAL A 101 -8.78 -0.32 21.23
CA VAL A 101 -8.81 -0.18 22.70
C VAL A 101 -8.47 1.24 23.14
N HIS A 102 -7.67 1.97 22.36
CA HIS A 102 -7.16 3.31 22.73
C HIS A 102 -7.45 4.39 21.69
N PRO A 103 -8.71 4.56 21.22
CA PRO A 103 -9.05 5.46 20.12
C PRO A 103 -8.75 6.96 20.42
N GLY A 104 -8.73 7.33 21.69
CA GLY A 104 -8.42 8.70 22.16
C GLY A 104 -6.94 8.90 22.55
N ASN A 105 -6.05 7.95 22.25
CA ASN A 105 -4.65 8.11 22.61
C ASN A 105 -3.99 9.21 21.78
N ARG A 106 -3.06 9.96 22.39
CA ARG A 106 -2.31 11.04 21.70
C ARG A 106 -1.50 10.53 20.50
N ASP A 107 -1.05 9.27 20.51
CA ASP A 107 -0.24 8.67 19.48
C ASP A 107 -1.11 7.89 18.46
N ILE A 108 -2.43 8.07 18.49
CA ILE A 108 -3.38 7.35 17.62
C ILE A 108 -3.11 7.62 16.13
N ALA A 109 -2.78 8.86 15.77
CA ALA A 109 -2.43 9.22 14.40
C ALA A 109 -1.20 8.46 13.89
N TYR A 110 -0.22 8.25 14.76
CA TYR A 110 0.94 7.43 14.46
C TYR A 110 0.58 5.94 14.28
N ALA A 111 -0.31 5.41 15.12
CA ALA A 111 -0.76 4.02 15.01
C ALA A 111 -1.44 3.74 13.65
N TYR A 112 -2.36 4.63 13.21
CA TYR A 112 -2.97 4.53 11.88
C TYR A 112 -1.93 4.64 10.77
N TYR A 113 -0.99 5.55 10.89
CA TYR A 113 0.07 5.74 9.92
C TYR A 113 1.00 4.52 9.84
N LEU A 114 1.46 3.99 10.97
CA LEU A 114 2.29 2.80 11.00
C LEU A 114 1.56 1.58 10.40
N LYS A 115 0.23 1.45 10.65
CA LYS A 115 -0.58 0.42 9.99
C LYS A 115 -0.58 0.58 8.47
N SER A 116 -0.71 1.79 7.96
CA SER A 116 -0.65 2.04 6.52
C SER A 116 0.71 1.73 5.91
N LEU A 117 1.80 2.00 6.64
CA LEU A 117 3.15 1.65 6.22
C LEU A 117 3.36 0.14 6.10
N ASN A 118 2.79 -0.67 7.04
CA ASN A 118 2.87 -2.12 6.95
C ASN A 118 2.34 -2.67 5.62
N PHE A 119 1.26 -2.09 5.09
CA PHE A 119 0.73 -2.48 3.79
C PHE A 119 1.54 -1.87 2.64
N TYR A 120 2.01 -0.63 2.80
CA TYR A 120 2.76 0.09 1.78
C TYR A 120 4.09 -0.59 1.44
N GLU A 121 4.82 -1.07 2.45
CA GLU A 121 6.09 -1.80 2.25
C GLU A 121 5.92 -3.14 1.52
N GLN A 122 4.71 -3.69 1.50
CA GLN A 122 4.39 -4.93 0.82
C GLN A 122 3.87 -4.73 -0.61
N ILE A 123 3.84 -3.49 -1.12
CA ILE A 123 3.45 -3.22 -2.51
C ILE A 123 4.43 -3.90 -3.46
N ALA A 124 3.92 -4.81 -4.26
CA ALA A 124 4.70 -5.55 -5.24
C ALA A 124 4.72 -4.85 -6.61
N ASP A 125 5.53 -5.37 -7.54
CA ASP A 125 5.54 -4.91 -8.95
C ASP A 125 4.13 -4.88 -9.55
N VAL A 126 3.88 -3.92 -10.43
CA VAL A 126 2.58 -3.68 -11.09
C VAL A 126 2.02 -4.93 -11.83
N ARG A 127 2.89 -5.86 -12.22
CA ARG A 127 2.51 -7.13 -12.89
C ARG A 127 1.99 -8.19 -11.93
N ARG A 128 2.27 -8.06 -10.64
CA ARG A 128 1.86 -9.02 -9.60
C ARG A 128 0.47 -8.69 -9.05
N ASP A 129 0.07 -9.44 -8.04
CA ASP A 129 -1.16 -9.17 -7.28
C ASP A 129 -1.08 -7.80 -6.59
N GLN A 130 -2.21 -7.10 -6.56
CA GLN A 130 -2.34 -5.75 -6.02
C GLN A 130 -3.11 -5.72 -4.68
N GLU A 131 -3.29 -6.84 -4.02
CA GLU A 131 -4.04 -6.91 -2.75
C GLU A 131 -3.47 -5.94 -1.71
N TYR A 132 -2.15 -5.96 -1.50
CA TYR A 132 -1.50 -5.06 -0.55
C TYR A 132 -1.52 -3.60 -1.02
N THR A 133 -1.49 -3.36 -2.33
CA THR A 133 -1.61 -1.99 -2.88
C THR A 133 -2.98 -1.39 -2.55
N VAL A 134 -4.05 -2.19 -2.66
CA VAL A 134 -5.42 -1.77 -2.28
C VAL A 134 -5.52 -1.56 -0.77
N LYS A 135 -5.00 -2.47 0.04
CA LYS A 135 -4.96 -2.31 1.50
C LYS A 135 -4.19 -1.05 1.92
N ALA A 136 -3.06 -0.77 1.26
CA ALA A 136 -2.28 0.44 1.49
C ALA A 136 -3.07 1.70 1.12
N LEU A 137 -3.76 1.69 -0.05
CA LEU A 137 -4.60 2.80 -0.50
C LEU A 137 -5.65 3.17 0.56
N ASP A 138 -6.40 2.17 1.05
CA ASP A 138 -7.47 2.36 2.03
C ASP A 138 -6.93 2.86 3.36
N ALA A 139 -5.85 2.24 3.86
CA ALA A 139 -5.23 2.63 5.12
C ALA A 139 -4.61 4.04 5.06
N LEU A 140 -3.94 4.41 3.95
CA LEU A 140 -3.40 5.75 3.74
C LEU A 140 -4.51 6.80 3.63
N GLN A 141 -5.62 6.46 2.94
CA GLN A 141 -6.78 7.34 2.85
C GLN A 141 -7.40 7.61 4.23
N ASP A 142 -7.46 6.61 5.10
CA ASP A 142 -7.91 6.75 6.49
C ASP A 142 -7.03 7.75 7.26
N VAL A 143 -5.69 7.66 7.14
CA VAL A 143 -4.77 8.60 7.78
C VAL A 143 -4.99 10.02 7.27
N VAL A 144 -5.07 10.22 5.96
CA VAL A 144 -5.27 11.54 5.34
C VAL A 144 -6.60 12.17 5.76
N THR A 145 -7.64 11.36 5.88
CA THR A 145 -9.00 11.83 6.22
C THR A 145 -9.12 12.17 7.70
N ARG A 146 -8.58 11.32 8.58
CA ARG A 146 -8.74 11.48 10.04
C ARG A 146 -7.73 12.45 10.64
N PHE A 147 -6.52 12.53 10.09
CA PHE A 147 -5.40 13.26 10.67
C PHE A 147 -4.69 14.21 9.68
N PRO A 148 -5.42 15.01 8.89
CA PRO A 148 -4.86 15.80 7.78
C PRO A 148 -3.81 16.83 8.20
N ALA A 149 -3.92 17.38 9.42
CA ALA A 149 -3.03 18.42 9.93
C ALA A 149 -1.73 17.87 10.54
N THR A 150 -1.62 16.56 10.75
CA THR A 150 -0.43 15.94 11.37
C THR A 150 0.70 15.75 10.36
N PRO A 151 1.96 15.61 10.83
CA PRO A 151 3.06 15.20 9.95
C PRO A 151 2.77 13.89 9.22
N TYR A 152 2.13 12.94 9.92
CA TYR A 152 1.73 11.63 9.38
C TYR A 152 0.71 11.76 8.24
N GLY A 153 -0.29 12.66 8.38
CA GLY A 153 -1.27 12.91 7.32
C GLY A 153 -0.66 13.55 6.07
N ARG A 154 0.35 14.40 6.23
CA ARG A 154 1.07 15.00 5.09
C ARG A 154 1.90 13.97 4.33
N ASP A 155 2.64 13.11 5.03
CA ASP A 155 3.43 12.06 4.40
C ASP A 155 2.53 10.98 3.79
N ALA A 156 1.45 10.59 4.50
CA ALA A 156 0.47 9.64 3.97
C ALA A 156 -0.17 10.12 2.67
N ARG A 157 -0.35 11.44 2.48
CA ARG A 157 -0.88 12.00 1.22
C ARG A 157 0.05 11.75 0.05
N LEU A 158 1.35 11.94 0.22
CA LEU A 158 2.33 11.66 -0.83
C LEU A 158 2.35 10.17 -1.19
N LYS A 159 2.33 9.30 -0.17
CA LYS A 159 2.27 7.84 -0.38
C LYS A 159 0.95 7.40 -1.03
N LEU A 160 -0.16 8.05 -0.69
CA LEU A 160 -1.47 7.81 -1.29
C LEU A 160 -1.47 8.11 -2.80
N ASP A 161 -0.87 9.23 -3.20
CA ASP A 161 -0.77 9.61 -4.60
C ASP A 161 0.12 8.62 -5.37
N LEU A 162 1.25 8.19 -4.81
CA LEU A 162 2.11 7.15 -5.38
C LEU A 162 1.37 5.80 -5.50
N THR A 163 0.58 5.43 -4.50
CA THR A 163 -0.20 4.18 -4.51
C THR A 163 -1.29 4.22 -5.58
N ARG A 164 -1.95 5.37 -5.77
CA ARG A 164 -2.91 5.58 -6.86
C ARG A 164 -2.26 5.48 -8.24
N ASP A 165 -1.10 6.08 -8.41
CA ASP A 165 -0.34 6.02 -9.65
C ASP A 165 0.06 4.58 -9.98
N HIS A 166 0.47 3.79 -8.98
CA HIS A 166 0.77 2.37 -9.14
C HIS A 166 -0.44 1.55 -9.61
N LEU A 167 -1.63 1.77 -9.02
CA LEU A 167 -2.87 1.10 -9.44
C LEU A 167 -3.31 1.54 -10.84
N ALA A 168 -3.18 2.81 -11.16
CA ALA A 168 -3.43 3.32 -12.51
C ALA A 168 -2.49 2.66 -13.54
N GLY A 169 -1.22 2.51 -13.21
CA GLY A 169 -0.23 1.79 -14.01
C GLY A 169 -0.63 0.33 -14.31
N LYS A 170 -1.23 -0.36 -13.33
CA LYS A 170 -1.81 -1.71 -13.53
C LYS A 170 -2.93 -1.71 -14.56
N GLU A 171 -3.89 -0.77 -14.42
CA GLU A 171 -4.99 -0.66 -15.38
C GLU A 171 -4.48 -0.30 -16.78
N MET A 172 -3.50 0.61 -16.88
CA MET A 172 -2.85 0.96 -18.16
C MET A 172 -2.16 -0.25 -18.79
N MET A 173 -1.45 -1.04 -18.02
CA MET A 173 -0.78 -2.25 -18.51
C MET A 173 -1.78 -3.25 -19.09
N ILE A 174 -2.89 -3.49 -18.38
CA ILE A 174 -3.95 -4.40 -18.83
C ILE A 174 -4.66 -3.80 -20.07
N GLY A 175 -4.93 -2.50 -20.07
CA GLY A 175 -5.54 -1.79 -21.19
C GLY A 175 -4.72 -1.93 -22.47
N ARG A 176 -3.42 -1.65 -22.41
CA ARG A 176 -2.48 -1.81 -23.54
C ARG A 176 -2.39 -3.25 -24.02
N PHE A 177 -2.44 -4.23 -23.13
CA PHE A 177 -2.49 -5.65 -23.53
C PHE A 177 -3.72 -5.98 -24.35
N TYR A 178 -4.92 -5.53 -23.92
CA TYR A 178 -6.15 -5.73 -24.68
C TYR A 178 -6.15 -4.98 -26.01
N GLU A 179 -5.68 -3.73 -26.04
CA GLU A 179 -5.58 -2.92 -27.25
C GLU A 179 -4.67 -3.55 -28.29
N ASN A 180 -3.47 -4.01 -27.90
CA ASN A 180 -2.52 -4.70 -28.77
C ASN A 180 -3.11 -5.99 -29.37
N ASN A 181 -4.01 -6.65 -28.64
CA ASN A 181 -4.74 -7.84 -29.11
C ASN A 181 -6.06 -7.49 -29.83
N ARG A 182 -6.32 -6.20 -30.13
CA ARG A 182 -7.52 -5.69 -30.81
C ARG A 182 -8.83 -5.92 -30.03
N HIS A 183 -8.75 -6.16 -28.73
CA HIS A 183 -9.91 -6.26 -27.86
C HIS A 183 -10.31 -4.86 -27.34
N TYR A 184 -10.63 -3.95 -28.26
CA TYR A 184 -10.82 -2.53 -27.98
C TYR A 184 -11.86 -2.23 -26.89
N LEU A 185 -12.98 -2.97 -26.85
CA LEU A 185 -13.99 -2.76 -25.78
C LEU A 185 -13.44 -3.06 -24.39
N ALA A 186 -12.63 -4.10 -24.25
CA ALA A 186 -11.97 -4.42 -22.99
C ALA A 186 -10.90 -3.37 -22.62
N ALA A 187 -10.13 -2.91 -23.61
CA ALA A 187 -9.16 -1.83 -23.44
C ALA A 187 -9.81 -0.53 -22.97
N ILE A 188 -10.91 -0.11 -23.64
CA ILE A 188 -11.68 1.08 -23.28
C ILE A 188 -12.14 1.06 -21.83
N ASN A 189 -12.62 -0.09 -21.33
CA ASN A 189 -13.05 -0.20 -19.93
C ASN A 189 -11.89 0.04 -18.96
N ARG A 190 -10.69 -0.47 -19.28
CA ARG A 190 -9.50 -0.25 -18.46
C ARG A 190 -9.05 1.21 -18.49
N PHE A 191 -8.93 1.81 -19.65
CA PHE A 191 -8.55 3.22 -19.78
C PHE A 191 -9.58 4.17 -19.15
N LYS A 192 -10.88 3.88 -19.28
CA LYS A 192 -11.93 4.63 -18.57
C LYS A 192 -11.79 4.55 -17.06
N ASN A 193 -11.39 3.38 -16.53
CA ASN A 193 -11.12 3.24 -15.10
C ASN A 193 -10.00 4.17 -14.65
N VAL A 194 -8.91 4.29 -15.44
CA VAL A 194 -7.83 5.25 -15.14
C VAL A 194 -8.36 6.68 -15.09
N VAL A 195 -9.08 7.12 -16.11
CA VAL A 195 -9.58 8.50 -16.19
C VAL A 195 -10.58 8.83 -15.08
N ASN A 196 -11.45 7.88 -14.72
CA ASN A 196 -12.53 8.12 -13.75
C ASN A 196 -12.08 7.94 -12.30
N THR A 197 -11.29 6.90 -12.00
CA THR A 197 -10.93 6.50 -10.64
C THR A 197 -9.58 7.09 -10.22
N TYR A 198 -8.65 7.21 -11.16
CA TYR A 198 -7.29 7.67 -10.92
C TYR A 198 -6.98 8.99 -11.62
N SER A 199 -7.95 9.91 -11.64
CA SER A 199 -7.93 11.16 -12.41
C SER A 199 -6.78 12.13 -12.11
N THR A 200 -6.07 11.94 -11.00
CA THR A 200 -4.94 12.78 -10.57
C THR A 200 -3.57 12.17 -10.90
N THR A 201 -3.53 11.00 -11.53
CA THR A 201 -2.28 10.28 -11.80
C THR A 201 -1.63 10.73 -13.12
N SER A 202 -0.33 10.46 -13.24
CA SER A 202 0.46 10.73 -14.44
C SER A 202 0.01 9.92 -15.67
N HIS A 203 -0.80 8.90 -15.47
CA HIS A 203 -1.30 8.01 -16.53
C HIS A 203 -2.50 8.55 -17.31
N VAL A 204 -3.17 9.59 -16.81
CA VAL A 204 -4.40 10.11 -17.42
C VAL A 204 -4.24 10.62 -18.85
N PRO A 205 -3.17 11.37 -19.21
CA PRO A 205 -2.98 11.81 -20.59
C PRO A 205 -2.86 10.63 -21.57
N GLU A 206 -2.05 9.61 -21.25
CA GLU A 206 -1.95 8.41 -22.07
C GLU A 206 -3.28 7.67 -22.16
N ALA A 207 -4.02 7.53 -21.04
CA ALA A 207 -5.29 6.84 -21.03
C ALA A 207 -6.32 7.51 -21.96
N LEU A 208 -6.37 8.83 -21.96
CA LEU A 208 -7.24 9.61 -22.89
C LEU A 208 -6.84 9.42 -24.35
N TYR A 209 -5.54 9.41 -24.65
CA TYR A 209 -5.05 9.12 -25.98
C TYR A 209 -5.45 7.69 -26.42
N ARG A 210 -5.22 6.68 -25.59
CA ARG A 210 -5.58 5.29 -25.87
C ARG A 210 -7.10 5.08 -26.02
N LEU A 211 -7.90 5.85 -25.30
CA LEU A 211 -9.35 5.89 -25.54
C LEU A 211 -9.66 6.43 -26.92
N THR A 212 -8.98 7.49 -27.37
CA THR A 212 -9.15 8.06 -28.71
C THR A 212 -8.77 7.04 -29.78
N GLU A 213 -7.65 6.32 -29.64
CA GLU A 213 -7.25 5.25 -30.54
C GLU A 213 -8.29 4.13 -30.61
N SER A 214 -8.67 3.60 -29.45
CA SER A 214 -9.59 2.46 -29.34
C SER A 214 -10.99 2.80 -29.89
N PHE A 215 -11.52 4.01 -29.63
CA PHE A 215 -12.78 4.46 -30.19
C PHE A 215 -12.68 4.66 -31.70
N THR A 216 -11.57 5.21 -32.18
CA THR A 216 -11.33 5.38 -33.64
C THR A 216 -11.29 4.01 -34.32
N ALA A 217 -10.62 3.03 -33.76
CA ALA A 217 -10.55 1.67 -34.30
C ALA A 217 -11.92 0.97 -34.37
N LEU A 218 -12.83 1.32 -33.46
CA LEU A 218 -14.23 0.84 -33.48
C LEU A 218 -15.16 1.68 -34.37
N GLY A 219 -14.68 2.76 -35.00
CA GLY A 219 -15.50 3.67 -35.81
C GLY A 219 -16.38 4.61 -34.98
N LEU A 220 -16.20 4.69 -33.66
CA LEU A 220 -16.97 5.54 -32.74
C LEU A 220 -16.38 6.96 -32.70
N LYS A 221 -16.51 7.69 -33.78
CA LYS A 221 -15.84 8.99 -34.01
C LYS A 221 -16.21 10.05 -32.97
N GLU A 222 -17.47 10.12 -32.53
CA GLU A 222 -17.92 11.09 -31.54
C GLU A 222 -17.23 10.85 -30.16
N GLU A 223 -17.11 9.60 -29.75
CA GLU A 223 -16.45 9.26 -28.47
C GLU A 223 -14.93 9.48 -28.55
N ALA A 224 -14.33 9.22 -29.71
CA ALA A 224 -12.93 9.55 -29.97
C ALA A 224 -12.68 11.05 -29.86
N GLN A 225 -13.55 11.88 -30.49
CA GLN A 225 -13.48 13.34 -30.43
C GLN A 225 -13.61 13.87 -28.98
N LYS A 226 -14.57 13.31 -28.20
CA LYS A 226 -14.73 13.69 -26.79
C LYS A 226 -13.46 13.40 -25.96
N SER A 227 -12.87 12.22 -26.13
CA SER A 227 -11.66 11.86 -25.43
C SER A 227 -10.48 12.76 -25.82
N ALA A 228 -10.30 13.05 -27.10
CA ALA A 228 -9.27 13.96 -27.60
C ALA A 228 -9.49 15.40 -27.12
N ALA A 229 -10.74 15.86 -27.05
CA ALA A 229 -11.08 17.20 -26.56
C ALA A 229 -10.78 17.36 -25.06
N VAL A 230 -11.09 16.35 -24.24
CA VAL A 230 -10.74 16.34 -22.82
C VAL A 230 -9.23 16.35 -22.62
N LEU A 231 -8.50 15.58 -23.45
CA LEU A 231 -7.03 15.56 -23.42
C LEU A 231 -6.45 16.94 -23.78
N GLY A 232 -6.93 17.55 -24.88
CA GLY A 232 -6.46 18.88 -25.31
C GLY A 232 -6.80 20.00 -24.34
N PHE A 233 -7.95 19.91 -23.65
CA PHE A 233 -8.36 20.90 -22.66
C PHE A 233 -7.50 20.87 -21.39
N ASN A 234 -7.22 19.65 -20.87
CA ASN A 234 -6.51 19.49 -19.59
C ASN A 234 -4.98 19.41 -19.76
N PHE A 235 -4.50 18.91 -20.90
CA PHE A 235 -3.09 18.62 -21.14
C PHE A 235 -2.61 19.13 -22.50
N PRO A 236 -2.78 20.44 -22.82
CA PRO A 236 -2.53 21.00 -24.16
C PRO A 236 -1.06 20.94 -24.61
N GLN A 237 -0.13 20.80 -23.66
CA GLN A 237 1.30 20.74 -23.95
C GLN A 237 1.84 19.31 -23.99
N ASP A 238 1.01 18.31 -23.67
CA ASP A 238 1.43 16.91 -23.61
C ASP A 238 1.67 16.32 -25.00
N GLN A 239 2.60 15.37 -25.11
CA GLN A 239 2.85 14.62 -26.35
C GLN A 239 1.62 13.83 -26.77
N TRP A 240 0.90 13.23 -25.83
CA TRP A 240 -0.30 12.45 -26.11
C TRP A 240 -1.41 13.27 -26.77
N TYR A 241 -1.50 14.57 -26.46
CA TYR A 241 -2.43 15.46 -27.17
C TYR A 241 -2.03 15.66 -28.61
N ARG A 242 -0.74 15.89 -28.89
CA ARG A 242 -0.25 16.04 -30.28
C ARG A 242 -0.51 14.80 -31.11
N ASP A 243 -0.32 13.63 -30.51
CA ASP A 243 -0.57 12.35 -31.18
C ASP A 243 -2.08 12.12 -31.41
N ALA A 244 -2.93 12.45 -30.45
CA ALA A 244 -4.39 12.41 -30.61
C ALA A 244 -4.88 13.36 -31.71
N TYR A 245 -4.32 14.58 -31.78
CA TYR A 245 -4.67 15.57 -32.82
C TYR A 245 -4.27 15.07 -34.20
N ALA A 246 -3.08 14.49 -34.33
CA ALA A 246 -2.63 13.89 -35.60
C ALA A 246 -3.53 12.71 -36.02
N LEU A 247 -3.89 11.84 -35.10
CA LEU A 247 -4.76 10.69 -35.31
C LEU A 247 -6.14 11.12 -35.82
N MET A 248 -6.70 12.23 -35.32
CA MET A 248 -7.99 12.79 -35.72
C MET A 248 -7.95 13.61 -37.00
N GLY A 249 -6.83 13.61 -37.76
CA GLY A 249 -6.65 14.34 -39.02
C GLY A 249 -6.60 15.85 -38.85
N GLY A 250 -6.13 16.34 -37.72
CA GLY A 250 -6.09 17.78 -37.41
C GLY A 250 -7.47 18.40 -37.11
N ASN A 251 -8.52 17.60 -37.00
CA ASN A 251 -9.89 18.06 -36.78
C ASN A 251 -10.33 18.03 -35.31
N ALA A 252 -9.43 17.94 -34.35
CA ALA A 252 -9.77 18.07 -32.95
C ALA A 252 -10.18 19.53 -32.68
N THR A 253 -11.42 19.74 -32.28
CA THR A 253 -11.93 21.07 -31.89
C THR A 253 -11.25 21.44 -30.55
N VAL A 254 -10.17 22.21 -30.63
CA VAL A 254 -9.54 22.77 -29.42
C VAL A 254 -10.49 23.83 -28.88
N ILE A 255 -11.16 23.53 -27.79
CA ILE A 255 -11.83 24.56 -26.99
C ILE A 255 -10.72 25.28 -26.21
N VAL A 256 -10.06 26.23 -26.87
CA VAL A 256 -9.17 27.18 -26.15
C VAL A 256 -10.10 28.05 -25.31
N ARG A 257 -10.20 27.78 -24.02
CA ARG A 257 -10.67 28.79 -23.09
C ARG A 257 -9.55 29.83 -22.99
N ASP A 258 -9.86 31.08 -23.32
CA ASP A 258 -9.07 32.23 -22.92
C ASP A 258 -8.93 32.15 -21.40
N GLN A 259 -7.76 31.71 -20.91
CA GLN A 259 -7.46 31.82 -19.49
C GLN A 259 -7.33 33.30 -19.18
N PRO A 260 -8.09 33.85 -18.21
CA PRO A 260 -7.80 35.18 -17.71
C PRO A 260 -6.35 35.20 -17.20
N ALA A 261 -5.59 36.19 -17.63
CA ALA A 261 -4.22 36.39 -17.21
C ALA A 261 -4.09 36.30 -15.68
N PRO A 262 -3.05 35.63 -15.15
CA PRO A 262 -2.85 35.59 -13.70
C PRO A 262 -2.74 37.03 -13.16
N PRO A 263 -3.34 37.33 -12.00
CA PRO A 263 -3.25 38.65 -11.40
C PRO A 263 -1.77 39.04 -11.21
N PRO A 264 -1.42 40.33 -11.40
CA PRO A 264 -0.05 40.76 -11.23
C PRO A 264 0.44 40.48 -9.82
N ALA A 265 1.67 39.94 -9.72
CA ALA A 265 2.32 39.68 -8.42
C ALA A 265 2.33 40.99 -7.61
N GLN A 266 1.71 40.95 -6.45
CA GLN A 266 1.80 42.05 -5.49
C GLN A 266 3.25 42.12 -4.99
N GLN A 267 3.91 43.25 -5.25
CA GLN A 267 5.24 43.58 -4.77
C GLN A 267 5.18 43.93 -3.26
#